data_96291108af1a6d35748314e0e1fb6960
#
_entry.id   96291108af1a6d35748314e0e1fb6960
#
_cell.length_a   1.000
_cell.length_b   1.000
_cell.length_c   1.000
_cell.angle_alpha   90.00
_cell.angle_beta   90.00
_cell.angle_gamma   90.00
#
_symmetry.space_group_name_H-M   'P 1'
#
loop_
_entity.id
_entity.type
_entity.pdbx_description
1 polymer ?
#
loop_
_entity_poly.entity_id
_entity_poly.type
_entity_poly.pdbx_seq_one_letter_code
_entity_poly.pdbx_strand_id
1 'polypeptide(L)'
;GRNSCWHGITTVVMGNCGFSVAPVRKGEEAFVVRNLERAEDISPDAMAAGMEWKWQSFSEYLDVVDALPKGMNYSAYIGHSALRTWAMGERAFEQKASEDDLAAMKGELNRALDAGAIGFSTSRATAHLTADDRFVASRLASRDEVSALVREMKGRRGAAFEMAQETV
;
A
#
# COMPACT_ATOMS: atom_id res chain seq x y z
N GLY A 1 6.26 -16.93 5.04
CA GLY A 1 5.14 -17.56 5.43
C GLY A 1 5.06 -18.99 5.91
N ARG A 2 6.20 -19.76 6.06
CA ARG A 2 6.08 -21.18 6.48
C ARG A 2 5.44 -21.35 7.86
N ASN A 3 5.76 -20.49 8.82
CA ASN A 3 5.25 -20.62 10.18
C ASN A 3 3.73 -20.47 10.25
N SER A 4 3.14 -19.55 9.50
CA SER A 4 1.69 -19.31 9.49
C SER A 4 0.90 -20.55 9.06
N CYS A 5 1.36 -21.30 8.05
CA CYS A 5 0.70 -22.52 7.60
C CYS A 5 0.67 -23.59 8.70
N TRP A 6 1.71 -23.68 9.53
CA TRP A 6 1.77 -24.66 10.62
C TRP A 6 0.80 -24.36 11.76
N HIS A 7 0.31 -23.12 11.84
CA HIS A 7 -0.75 -22.72 12.75
C HIS A 7 -2.16 -22.82 12.14
N GLY A 8 -2.30 -23.50 10.99
CA GLY A 8 -3.58 -23.70 10.33
C GLY A 8 -4.08 -22.49 9.53
N ILE A 9 -3.24 -21.46 9.32
CA ILE A 9 -3.60 -20.31 8.49
C ILE A 9 -3.54 -20.72 7.02
N THR A 10 -4.66 -20.65 6.34
CA THR A 10 -4.80 -21.02 4.93
C THR A 10 -4.85 -19.81 3.99
N THR A 11 -5.10 -18.63 4.54
CA THR A 11 -5.23 -17.37 3.77
C THR A 11 -4.66 -16.22 4.58
N VAL A 12 -3.91 -15.33 3.93
CA VAL A 12 -3.41 -14.08 4.51
C VAL A 12 -3.90 -12.88 3.70
N VAL A 13 -4.09 -11.76 4.38
CA VAL A 13 -4.41 -10.48 3.77
C VAL A 13 -3.22 -9.54 3.96
N MET A 14 -2.69 -9.04 2.86
CA MET A 14 -1.52 -8.15 2.83
C MET A 14 -1.95 -6.70 2.58
N GLY A 15 -1.04 -5.76 2.87
CA GLY A 15 -1.25 -4.36 2.54
C GLY A 15 -2.10 -3.60 3.56
N ASN A 16 -2.10 -4.02 4.83
CA ASN A 16 -2.78 -3.31 5.92
C ASN A 16 -2.13 -1.96 6.22
N CYS A 17 -2.81 -1.12 6.98
CA CYS A 17 -2.31 0.15 7.51
C CYS A 17 -1.82 1.15 6.44
N GLY A 18 -2.27 1.00 5.20
CA GLY A 18 -1.83 1.84 4.09
C GLY A 18 -0.48 1.45 3.50
N PHE A 19 0.07 0.29 3.87
CA PHE A 19 1.36 -0.19 3.41
C PHE A 19 1.21 -1.29 2.36
N SER A 20 1.80 -1.04 1.19
CA SER A 20 1.97 -2.03 0.13
C SER A 20 3.24 -1.73 -0.64
N VAL A 21 3.75 -2.71 -1.39
CA VAL A 21 4.93 -2.55 -2.23
C VAL A 21 4.58 -2.18 -3.68
N ALA A 22 3.31 -1.91 -3.94
CA ALA A 22 2.77 -1.47 -5.21
C ALA A 22 1.59 -0.50 -4.98
N PRO A 23 1.35 0.45 -5.92
CA PRO A 23 2.14 0.70 -7.13
C PRO A 23 3.47 1.40 -6.82
N VAL A 24 4.41 1.35 -7.76
CA VAL A 24 5.72 2.02 -7.67
C VAL A 24 6.21 2.41 -9.05
N ARG A 25 6.78 3.61 -9.23
CA ARG A 25 7.42 3.97 -10.49
C ARG A 25 8.84 3.42 -10.51
N LYS A 26 9.29 3.00 -11.69
CA LYS A 26 10.65 2.50 -11.88
C LYS A 26 11.68 3.58 -11.48
N GLY A 27 12.58 3.21 -10.58
CA GLY A 27 13.60 4.10 -10.03
C GLY A 27 13.14 4.91 -8.80
N GLU A 28 11.88 4.75 -8.37
CA GLU A 28 11.29 5.42 -7.20
C GLU A 28 10.98 4.44 -6.05
N GLU A 29 11.54 3.24 -6.10
CA GLU A 29 11.32 2.17 -5.10
C GLU A 29 11.72 2.62 -3.68
N ALA A 30 12.68 3.53 -3.58
CA ALA A 30 13.12 4.12 -2.32
C ALA A 30 11.98 4.81 -1.54
N PHE A 31 10.95 5.34 -2.21
CA PHE A 31 9.81 5.95 -1.52
C PHE A 31 8.92 4.89 -0.84
N VAL A 32 8.79 3.72 -1.45
CA VAL A 32 8.06 2.60 -0.84
C VAL A 32 8.84 2.08 0.37
N VAL A 33 10.16 1.85 0.19
CA VAL A 33 11.06 1.43 1.28
C VAL A 33 10.96 2.39 2.46
N ARG A 34 11.02 3.69 2.22
CA ARG A 34 10.93 4.74 3.25
C ARG A 34 9.62 4.68 4.06
N ASN A 35 8.50 4.34 3.44
CA ASN A 35 7.23 4.16 4.16
C ASN A 35 7.24 2.93 5.08
N LEU A 36 7.98 1.88 4.71
CA LEU A 36 7.94 0.57 5.37
C LEU A 36 9.03 0.40 6.43
N GLU A 37 10.20 0.99 6.22
CA GLU A 37 11.42 0.72 6.98
C GLU A 37 11.18 0.75 8.50
N ARG A 38 10.73 1.87 9.03
CA ARG A 38 10.51 2.02 10.47
C ARG A 38 9.13 1.55 10.90
N ALA A 39 8.12 1.78 10.09
CA ALA A 39 6.74 1.44 10.44
C ALA A 39 6.52 -0.08 10.57
N GLU A 40 7.27 -0.88 9.79
CA GLU A 40 7.19 -2.34 9.77
C GLU A 40 8.46 -3.02 10.27
N ASP A 41 9.44 -2.25 10.76
CA ASP A 41 10.73 -2.75 11.25
C ASP A 41 11.46 -3.65 10.24
N ILE A 42 11.46 -3.23 8.97
CA ILE A 42 12.09 -3.97 7.87
C ILE A 42 13.23 -3.14 7.29
N SER A 43 14.47 -3.61 7.44
CA SER A 43 15.63 -2.86 6.91
C SER A 43 15.60 -2.74 5.38
N PRO A 44 16.08 -1.61 4.82
CA PRO A 44 16.23 -1.44 3.37
C PRO A 44 17.04 -2.54 2.71
N ASP A 45 18.10 -3.03 3.36
CA ASP A 45 18.94 -4.13 2.87
C ASP A 45 18.17 -5.43 2.77
N ALA A 46 17.30 -5.72 3.75
CA ALA A 46 16.45 -6.92 3.71
C ALA A 46 15.43 -6.84 2.57
N MET A 47 14.86 -5.65 2.32
CA MET A 47 13.96 -5.44 1.19
C MET A 47 14.69 -5.56 -0.14
N ALA A 48 15.88 -4.97 -0.27
CA ALA A 48 16.69 -5.06 -1.49
C ALA A 48 17.14 -6.50 -1.79
N ALA A 49 17.48 -7.28 -0.76
CA ALA A 49 17.86 -8.68 -0.92
C ALA A 49 16.67 -9.60 -1.20
N GLY A 50 15.47 -9.26 -0.72
CA GLY A 50 14.28 -10.10 -0.77
C GLY A 50 13.32 -9.79 -1.93
N MET A 51 13.45 -8.64 -2.59
CA MET A 51 12.52 -8.21 -3.63
C MET A 51 13.24 -7.84 -4.94
N GLU A 52 12.77 -8.46 -6.01
CA GLU A 52 13.04 -8.00 -7.36
C GLU A 52 11.83 -7.18 -7.84
N TRP A 53 12.00 -5.87 -8.02
CA TRP A 53 10.93 -4.96 -8.43
C TRP A 53 10.53 -5.21 -9.90
N LYS A 54 9.69 -6.22 -10.15
CA LYS A 54 9.21 -6.63 -11.48
C LYS A 54 7.85 -6.03 -11.86
N TRP A 55 7.38 -5.05 -11.10
CA TRP A 55 6.07 -4.39 -11.28
C TRP A 55 6.20 -2.88 -11.17
N GLN A 56 5.25 -2.17 -11.75
CA GLN A 56 5.03 -0.73 -11.55
C GLN A 56 3.60 -0.46 -11.09
N SER A 57 2.63 -1.17 -11.66
CA SER A 57 1.23 -1.11 -11.24
C SER A 57 0.90 -2.15 -10.17
N PHE A 58 -0.26 -1.98 -9.53
CA PHE A 58 -0.74 -2.96 -8.55
C PHE A 58 -1.18 -4.27 -9.24
N SER A 59 -1.69 -4.22 -10.46
CA SER A 59 -2.05 -5.42 -11.21
C SER A 59 -0.82 -6.28 -11.54
N GLU A 60 0.26 -5.66 -12.04
CA GLU A 60 1.52 -6.37 -12.28
C GLU A 60 2.10 -7.01 -11.00
N TYR A 61 1.95 -6.33 -9.85
CA TYR A 61 2.33 -6.89 -8.56
C TYR A 61 1.52 -8.15 -8.24
N LEU A 62 0.21 -8.14 -8.44
CA LEU A 62 -0.62 -9.33 -8.23
C LEU A 62 -0.23 -10.48 -9.16
N ASP A 63 0.11 -10.21 -10.42
CA ASP A 63 0.58 -11.21 -11.39
C ASP A 63 1.90 -11.84 -10.93
N VAL A 64 2.87 -11.02 -10.46
CA VAL A 64 4.14 -11.51 -9.92
C VAL A 64 3.90 -12.38 -8.69
N VAL A 65 3.05 -11.91 -7.77
CA VAL A 65 2.70 -12.66 -6.58
C VAL A 65 1.99 -13.96 -6.95
N ASP A 66 1.12 -13.97 -7.96
CA ASP A 66 0.42 -15.18 -8.41
C ASP A 66 1.36 -16.22 -9.03
N ALA A 67 2.41 -15.80 -9.68
CA ALA A 67 3.43 -16.68 -10.25
C ALA A 67 4.35 -17.33 -9.22
N LEU A 68 4.40 -16.84 -7.97
CA LEU A 68 5.27 -17.41 -6.93
C LEU A 68 4.72 -18.75 -6.41
N PRO A 69 5.61 -19.73 -6.08
CA PRO A 69 5.19 -20.94 -5.37
C PRO A 69 4.67 -20.58 -3.97
N LYS A 70 3.44 -20.95 -3.67
CA LYS A 70 2.74 -20.57 -2.43
C LYS A 70 2.20 -21.77 -1.69
N GLY A 71 2.30 -21.72 -0.34
CA GLY A 71 1.71 -22.72 0.55
C GLY A 71 0.38 -22.27 1.17
N MET A 72 -0.10 -21.03 0.85
CA MET A 72 -1.36 -20.48 1.35
C MET A 72 -1.94 -19.52 0.31
N ASN A 73 -3.23 -19.26 0.42
CA ASN A 73 -3.89 -18.22 -0.37
C ASN A 73 -3.55 -16.84 0.18
N TYR A 74 -3.63 -15.82 -0.67
CA TYR A 74 -3.53 -14.43 -0.24
C TYR A 74 -4.41 -13.51 -1.04
N SER A 75 -4.68 -12.41 -0.41
CA SER A 75 -5.39 -11.26 -0.90
C SER A 75 -4.61 -10.02 -0.53
N ALA A 76 -4.83 -8.91 -1.22
CA ALA A 76 -4.09 -7.70 -0.91
C ALA A 76 -4.97 -6.45 -1.01
N TYR A 77 -4.74 -5.51 -0.06
CA TYR A 77 -5.18 -4.13 -0.19
C TYR A 77 -4.16 -3.35 -1.02
N ILE A 78 -4.63 -2.38 -1.80
CA ILE A 78 -3.75 -1.32 -2.28
C ILE A 78 -3.53 -0.31 -1.14
N GLY A 79 -2.27 -0.08 -0.78
CA GLY A 79 -1.89 0.77 0.35
C GLY A 79 -1.80 2.24 -0.03
N HIS A 80 -2.38 3.12 0.78
CA HIS A 80 -2.44 4.56 0.54
C HIS A 80 -1.06 5.22 0.45
N SER A 81 -0.11 4.79 1.30
CA SER A 81 1.25 5.36 1.28
C SER A 81 1.95 5.10 -0.05
N ALA A 82 1.87 3.86 -0.59
CA ALA A 82 2.42 3.53 -1.90
C ALA A 82 1.69 4.27 -3.02
N LEU A 83 0.35 4.36 -2.95
CA LEU A 83 -0.46 5.06 -3.92
C LEU A 83 -0.12 6.55 -4.00
N ARG A 84 0.09 7.20 -2.84
CA ARG A 84 0.50 8.61 -2.77
C ARG A 84 1.91 8.82 -3.32
N THR A 85 2.88 7.99 -2.93
CA THR A 85 4.26 8.13 -3.44
C THR A 85 4.34 7.84 -4.93
N TRP A 86 3.54 6.92 -5.45
CA TRP A 86 3.42 6.66 -6.88
C TRP A 86 2.85 7.88 -7.65
N ALA A 87 1.84 8.56 -7.10
CA ALA A 87 1.23 9.72 -7.75
C ALA A 87 2.08 10.99 -7.63
N MET A 88 2.72 11.22 -6.47
CA MET A 88 3.29 12.50 -6.06
C MET A 88 4.82 12.51 -5.93
N GLY A 89 5.48 11.33 -5.91
CA GLY A 89 6.90 11.21 -5.61
C GLY A 89 7.25 11.72 -4.21
N GLU A 90 8.37 12.42 -4.05
CA GLU A 90 8.82 13.02 -2.77
C GLU A 90 7.78 13.95 -2.14
N ARG A 91 6.97 14.65 -2.95
CA ARG A 91 5.90 15.53 -2.45
C ARG A 91 4.89 14.82 -1.54
N ALA A 92 4.78 13.49 -1.66
CA ALA A 92 3.87 12.69 -0.83
C ALA A 92 4.18 12.77 0.67
N PHE A 93 5.44 13.07 1.04
CA PHE A 93 5.89 13.21 2.42
C PHE A 93 5.82 14.64 2.97
N GLU A 94 5.38 15.62 2.17
CA GLU A 94 5.44 17.03 2.55
C GLU A 94 4.17 17.79 2.22
N GLN A 95 3.42 17.36 1.20
CA GLN A 95 2.34 18.15 0.62
C GLN A 95 1.01 17.39 0.61
N LYS A 96 -0.07 18.15 0.56
CA LYS A 96 -1.40 17.62 0.21
C LYS A 96 -1.43 17.29 -1.29
N ALA A 97 -2.21 16.28 -1.65
CA ALA A 97 -2.43 15.95 -3.05
C ALA A 97 -3.18 17.09 -3.77
N SER A 98 -2.75 17.37 -5.00
CA SER A 98 -3.50 18.21 -5.94
C SER A 98 -4.72 17.44 -6.51
N GLU A 99 -5.55 18.11 -7.28
CA GLU A 99 -6.66 17.47 -7.99
C GLU A 99 -6.13 16.42 -9.01
N ASP A 100 -5.04 16.73 -9.70
CA ASP A 100 -4.40 15.80 -10.66
C ASP A 100 -3.80 14.58 -9.94
N ASP A 101 -3.13 14.79 -8.80
CA ASP A 101 -2.60 13.70 -7.98
C ASP A 101 -3.75 12.78 -7.50
N LEU A 102 -4.84 13.37 -7.04
CA LEU A 102 -6.03 12.64 -6.60
C LEU A 102 -6.69 11.87 -7.77
N ALA A 103 -6.77 12.47 -8.95
CA ALA A 103 -7.30 11.82 -10.14
C ALA A 103 -6.41 10.62 -10.54
N ALA A 104 -5.08 10.77 -10.49
CA ALA A 104 -4.16 9.68 -10.74
C ALA A 104 -4.32 8.53 -9.72
N MET A 105 -4.41 8.86 -8.42
CA MET A 105 -4.64 7.87 -7.36
C MET A 105 -5.96 7.10 -7.54
N LYS A 106 -7.06 7.80 -7.88
CA LYS A 106 -8.36 7.17 -8.18
C LYS A 106 -8.27 6.21 -9.36
N GLY A 107 -7.59 6.62 -10.42
CA GLY A 107 -7.38 5.79 -11.60
C GLY A 107 -6.65 4.49 -11.27
N GLU A 108 -5.55 4.58 -10.50
CA GLU A 108 -4.78 3.40 -10.10
C GLU A 108 -5.55 2.52 -9.09
N LEU A 109 -6.24 3.11 -8.13
CA LEU A 109 -7.12 2.38 -7.22
C LEU A 109 -8.18 1.57 -7.98
N ASN A 110 -8.84 2.16 -8.97
CA ASN A 110 -9.83 1.46 -9.78
C ASN A 110 -9.19 0.30 -10.55
N ARG A 111 -8.02 0.50 -11.18
CA ARG A 111 -7.29 -0.58 -11.86
C ARG A 111 -6.91 -1.71 -10.89
N ALA A 112 -6.44 -1.36 -9.70
CA ALA A 112 -6.10 -2.35 -8.67
C ALA A 112 -7.31 -3.18 -8.24
N LEU A 113 -8.46 -2.54 -8.02
CA LEU A 113 -9.71 -3.21 -7.66
C LEU A 113 -10.23 -4.10 -8.80
N ASP A 114 -10.09 -3.67 -10.06
CA ASP A 114 -10.45 -4.47 -11.23
C ASP A 114 -9.53 -5.69 -11.39
N ALA A 115 -8.26 -5.56 -11.00
CA ALA A 115 -7.27 -6.65 -11.02
C ALA A 115 -7.42 -7.64 -9.84
N GLY A 116 -8.24 -7.33 -8.83
CA GLY A 116 -8.50 -8.24 -7.71
C GLY A 116 -7.99 -7.79 -6.35
N ALA A 117 -7.56 -6.53 -6.20
CA ALA A 117 -7.36 -5.96 -4.87
C ALA A 117 -8.67 -6.08 -4.06
N ILE A 118 -8.58 -6.54 -2.82
CA ILE A 118 -9.78 -6.68 -1.97
C ILE A 118 -10.27 -5.35 -1.40
N GLY A 119 -9.52 -4.28 -1.64
CA GLY A 119 -9.90 -2.97 -1.16
C GLY A 119 -8.72 -2.02 -1.02
N PHE A 120 -8.93 -1.00 -0.22
CA PHE A 120 -8.00 0.10 0.02
C PHE A 120 -7.69 0.20 1.51
N SER A 121 -6.42 0.41 1.84
CA SER A 121 -5.98 0.61 3.22
C SER A 121 -5.28 1.95 3.42
N THR A 122 -5.36 2.50 4.64
CA THR A 122 -4.69 3.74 5.01
C THR A 122 -4.25 3.73 6.47
N SER A 123 -3.44 4.71 6.88
CA SER A 123 -3.05 4.89 8.27
C SER A 123 -3.32 6.30 8.78
N ARG A 124 -3.78 6.35 10.03
CA ARG A 124 -3.83 7.56 10.88
C ARG A 124 -3.03 7.39 12.16
N ALA A 125 -2.37 6.22 12.33
CA ALA A 125 -1.61 5.92 13.54
C ALA A 125 -0.41 6.86 13.71
N THR A 126 -0.25 7.42 14.90
CA THR A 126 0.85 8.36 15.23
C THR A 126 2.21 7.68 15.26
N ALA A 127 2.26 6.38 15.51
CA ALA A 127 3.47 5.58 15.53
C ALA A 127 4.04 5.28 14.12
N HIS A 128 3.26 5.47 13.06
CA HIS A 128 3.72 5.22 11.70
C HIS A 128 4.55 6.40 11.19
N LEU A 129 5.85 6.28 11.38
CA LEU A 129 6.86 7.27 11.01
C LEU A 129 7.87 6.65 10.03
N THR A 130 8.50 7.49 9.25
CA THR A 130 9.68 7.16 8.43
C THR A 130 10.94 7.13 9.31
N ALA A 131 12.06 6.61 8.80
CA ALA A 131 13.32 6.53 9.54
C ALA A 131 13.85 7.90 10.00
N ASP A 132 13.50 8.98 9.29
CA ASP A 132 13.87 10.36 9.60
C ASP A 132 12.79 11.11 10.43
N ASP A 133 11.99 10.39 11.21
CA ASP A 133 10.97 10.91 12.14
C ASP A 133 9.83 11.72 11.48
N ARG A 134 9.63 11.64 10.17
CA ARG A 134 8.48 12.21 9.47
C ARG A 134 7.32 11.23 9.42
N PHE A 135 6.13 11.72 9.20
CA PHE A 135 4.98 10.85 8.97
C PHE A 135 5.11 10.09 7.64
N VAL A 136 4.65 8.82 7.63
CA VAL A 136 4.45 8.08 6.38
C VAL A 136 3.46 8.80 5.48
N ALA A 137 3.57 8.61 4.17
CA ALA A 137 2.86 9.40 3.18
C ALA A 137 1.33 9.47 3.38
N SER A 138 0.69 8.37 3.78
CA SER A 138 -0.77 8.33 4.02
C SER A 138 -1.24 9.25 5.16
N ARG A 139 -0.37 9.55 6.13
CA ARG A 139 -0.68 10.42 7.28
C ARG A 139 -0.93 11.89 6.86
N LEU A 140 -0.34 12.32 5.75
CA LEU A 140 -0.50 13.68 5.24
C LEU A 140 -1.77 13.87 4.41
N ALA A 141 -2.48 12.78 4.12
CA ALA A 141 -3.73 12.83 3.38
C ALA A 141 -4.81 13.60 4.15
N SER A 142 -5.55 14.43 3.45
CA SER A 142 -6.74 15.07 4.00
C SER A 142 -7.88 14.05 4.17
N ARG A 143 -8.87 14.39 5.00
CA ARG A 143 -10.09 13.58 5.11
C ARG A 143 -10.84 13.50 3.78
N ASP A 144 -10.81 14.58 3.00
CA ASP A 144 -11.48 14.65 1.70
C ASP A 144 -10.80 13.73 0.69
N GLU A 145 -9.47 13.65 0.69
CA GLU A 145 -8.69 12.70 -0.12
C GLU A 145 -9.07 11.25 0.21
N VAL A 146 -9.02 10.87 1.49
CA VAL A 146 -9.41 9.51 1.93
C VAL A 146 -10.86 9.22 1.54
N SER A 147 -11.79 10.15 1.80
CA SER A 147 -13.21 10.01 1.46
C SER A 147 -13.42 9.85 -0.04
N ALA A 148 -12.67 10.59 -0.85
CA ALA A 148 -12.75 10.52 -2.31
C ALA A 148 -12.28 9.15 -2.84
N LEU A 149 -11.18 8.61 -2.28
CA LEU A 149 -10.68 7.26 -2.62
C LEU A 149 -11.65 6.17 -2.17
N VAL A 150 -12.17 6.24 -0.96
CA VAL A 150 -13.17 5.27 -0.47
C VAL A 150 -14.44 5.26 -1.32
N ARG A 151 -14.86 6.42 -1.85
CA ARG A 151 -16.03 6.49 -2.75
C ARG A 151 -15.84 5.73 -4.07
N GLU A 152 -14.60 5.56 -4.56
CA GLU A 152 -14.29 4.75 -5.76
C GLU A 152 -14.63 3.26 -5.53
N MET A 153 -14.70 2.82 -4.28
CA MET A 153 -15.07 1.44 -3.94
C MET A 153 -16.59 1.21 -3.98
N LYS A 154 -17.40 2.27 -4.15
CA LYS A 154 -18.86 2.18 -4.16
C LYS A 154 -19.34 1.24 -5.29
N GLY A 155 -20.20 0.29 -4.93
CA GLY A 155 -20.76 -0.67 -5.87
C GLY A 155 -19.86 -1.88 -6.13
N ARG A 156 -18.64 -1.90 -5.63
CA ARG A 156 -17.74 -3.05 -5.73
C ARG A 156 -18.04 -4.04 -4.60
N ARG A 157 -18.67 -5.14 -4.97
CA ARG A 157 -19.11 -6.15 -4.01
C ARG A 157 -17.91 -6.81 -3.32
N GLY A 158 -17.90 -6.77 -1.99
CA GLY A 158 -16.84 -7.38 -1.18
C GLY A 158 -15.61 -6.50 -0.98
N ALA A 159 -15.56 -5.30 -1.59
CA ALA A 159 -14.46 -4.37 -1.34
C ALA A 159 -14.46 -3.88 0.10
N ALA A 160 -13.30 -3.94 0.75
CA ALA A 160 -13.12 -3.54 2.14
C ALA A 160 -12.22 -2.31 2.28
N PHE A 161 -12.56 -1.43 3.21
CA PHE A 161 -11.70 -0.33 3.65
C PHE A 161 -11.11 -0.65 5.01
N GLU A 162 -9.78 -0.57 5.11
CA GLU A 162 -9.04 -0.78 6.35
C GLU A 162 -8.30 0.49 6.75
N MET A 163 -8.30 0.82 8.03
CA MET A 163 -7.61 1.99 8.54
C MET A 163 -6.99 1.74 9.91
N ALA A 164 -5.67 1.89 10.00
CA ALA A 164 -4.99 2.02 11.29
C ALA A 164 -5.34 3.38 11.90
N GLN A 165 -6.01 3.35 13.06
CA GLN A 165 -6.49 4.55 13.74
C GLN A 165 -5.41 5.18 14.63
N GLU A 166 -5.58 6.45 14.96
CA GLU A 166 -4.84 7.08 16.05
C GLU A 166 -5.21 6.38 17.36
N THR A 167 -4.21 5.84 18.05
CA THR A 167 -4.37 5.49 19.45
C THR A 167 -4.38 6.80 20.24
N VAL A 168 -5.47 7.05 20.95
CA VAL A 168 -5.61 8.18 21.90
C VAL A 168 -4.78 7.89 23.13
#